data_1ab6e67d5928ece0e39581e96b5e243d
#
_entry.id   1ab6e67d5928ece0e39581e96b5e243d
#
_cell.length_a   1.000
_cell.length_b   1.000
_cell.length_c   1.000
_cell.angle_alpha   90.00
_cell.angle_beta   90.00
_cell.angle_gamma   90.00
#
_symmetry.space_group_name_H-M   'P 1'
#
loop_
_entity.id
_entity.type
_entity.pdbx_description
1 polymer ?
#
loop_
_entity_poly.entity_id
_entity_poly.type
_entity_poly.pdbx_seq_one_letter_code
_entity_poly.pdbx_strand_id
1 'polypeptide(L)'
;MRNPPDLPDLLEELSKINLSKYKSILLPGLSVALLGFGLYTSAFTVDPEEKAVVLKFGEYDRMVDQGLHFKLPFFIEQEYKVPVQRQLKLEFGFRTEESQERQEYVPTQYSQQNFSSESLMLTGDLNVASIEWVTQYKISDPVLYLFKVRNVDQTFRDMNEAVLREIIGDRTINEVLTVGRSEIQSLAKDKLSNLCKEYSLGIVVSQVILQDVSPPDAVKPAFNEVNQAEQEKETTIQNALAAYNKELP
;
A
#
# COMPACT_ATOMS: atom_id res chain seq x y z
N MET A 1 16.26 1.99 62.79
CA MET A 1 16.25 2.60 61.44
C MET A 1 17.72 2.70 61.03
N ARG A 2 18.15 1.91 60.02
CA ARG A 2 19.51 2.05 59.46
C ARG A 2 19.48 3.18 58.44
N ASN A 3 20.32 4.18 58.65
CA ASN A 3 20.52 5.23 57.64
C ASN A 3 21.02 4.62 56.32
N PRO A 4 20.56 5.10 55.15
CA PRO A 4 21.13 4.69 53.91
C PRO A 4 22.64 5.06 53.88
N PRO A 5 23.50 4.24 53.31
CA PRO A 5 24.94 4.54 53.19
C PRO A 5 25.13 5.80 52.34
N ASP A 6 26.01 6.66 52.78
CA ASP A 6 26.33 7.91 52.09
C ASP A 6 27.09 7.59 50.78
N LEU A 7 26.81 8.37 49.73
CA LEU A 7 27.42 8.24 48.41
C LEU A 7 28.96 8.10 48.40
N PRO A 8 29.75 8.79 49.29
CA PRO A 8 31.18 8.62 49.36
C PRO A 8 31.62 7.24 49.87
N ASP A 9 30.88 6.61 50.80
CA ASP A 9 31.18 5.27 51.30
C ASP A 9 30.99 4.20 50.22
N LEU A 10 29.95 4.35 49.37
CA LEU A 10 29.75 3.45 48.21
C LEU A 10 30.85 3.59 47.16
N LEU A 11 31.37 4.79 46.92
CA LEU A 11 32.46 5.02 45.98
C LEU A 11 33.79 4.45 46.52
N GLU A 12 34.02 4.50 47.85
CA GLU A 12 35.19 3.94 48.49
C GLU A 12 35.16 2.38 48.53
N GLU A 13 33.98 1.78 48.73
CA GLU A 13 33.78 0.33 48.57
C GLU A 13 33.98 -0.13 47.11
N LEU A 14 33.47 0.62 46.13
CA LEU A 14 33.70 0.33 44.73
C LEU A 14 35.19 0.42 44.34
N SER A 15 35.94 1.36 44.94
CA SER A 15 37.37 1.53 44.69
C SER A 15 38.23 0.36 45.26
N LYS A 16 37.73 -0.33 46.28
CA LYS A 16 38.39 -1.51 46.92
C LYS A 16 38.17 -2.80 46.15
N ILE A 17 37.27 -2.82 45.16
CA ILE A 17 37.07 -3.97 44.29
C ILE A 17 38.31 -4.12 43.38
N ASN A 18 39.15 -5.09 43.70
CA ASN A 18 40.38 -5.37 42.96
C ASN A 18 40.01 -5.96 41.57
N LEU A 19 39.71 -5.11 40.63
CA LEU A 19 39.31 -5.47 39.27
C LEU A 19 40.31 -6.40 38.56
N SER A 20 41.58 -6.38 39.00
CA SER A 20 42.59 -7.23 38.38
C SER A 20 42.38 -8.72 38.68
N LYS A 21 41.76 -9.05 39.82
CA LYS A 21 41.48 -10.43 40.24
C LYS A 21 40.26 -11.02 39.51
N TYR A 22 39.36 -10.16 39.04
CA TYR A 22 38.15 -10.56 38.31
C TYR A 22 38.33 -10.52 36.79
N LYS A 23 39.38 -9.87 36.28
CA LYS A 23 39.66 -9.80 34.83
C LYS A 23 39.77 -11.18 34.18
N SER A 24 40.33 -12.16 34.87
CA SER A 24 40.50 -13.53 34.34
C SER A 24 39.19 -14.31 34.22
N ILE A 25 38.14 -13.91 34.92
CA ILE A 25 36.81 -14.55 34.88
C ILE A 25 35.80 -13.67 34.12
N LEU A 26 35.87 -12.35 34.26
CA LEU A 26 34.97 -11.39 33.58
C LEU A 26 35.18 -11.36 32.07
N LEU A 27 36.42 -11.39 31.59
CA LEU A 27 36.71 -11.38 30.16
C LEU A 27 36.15 -12.61 29.42
N PRO A 28 36.40 -13.87 29.88
CA PRO A 28 35.76 -15.02 29.24
C PRO A 28 34.25 -15.06 29.45
N GLY A 29 33.74 -14.64 30.61
CA GLY A 29 32.30 -14.52 30.85
C GLY A 29 31.61 -13.55 29.90
N LEU A 30 32.20 -12.36 29.68
CA LEU A 30 31.74 -11.37 28.75
C LEU A 30 31.79 -11.87 27.29
N SER A 31 32.86 -12.59 26.92
CA SER A 31 32.97 -13.15 25.56
C SER A 31 31.94 -14.24 25.29
N VAL A 32 31.65 -15.09 26.27
CA VAL A 32 30.58 -16.11 26.16
C VAL A 32 29.20 -15.46 26.09
N ALA A 33 28.96 -14.42 26.87
CA ALA A 33 27.72 -13.67 26.83
C ALA A 33 27.52 -12.96 25.46
N LEU A 34 28.56 -12.35 24.91
CA LEU A 34 28.55 -11.74 23.58
C LEU A 34 28.31 -12.78 22.48
N LEU A 35 28.93 -13.92 22.54
CA LEU A 35 28.72 -15.03 21.59
C LEU A 35 27.31 -15.58 21.69
N GLY A 36 26.77 -15.76 22.89
CA GLY A 36 25.39 -16.21 23.11
C GLY A 36 24.36 -15.20 22.59
N PHE A 37 24.59 -13.91 22.84
CA PHE A 37 23.77 -12.85 22.31
C PHE A 37 23.85 -12.76 20.77
N GLY A 38 25.04 -12.92 20.21
CA GLY A 38 25.24 -12.98 18.77
C GLY A 38 24.48 -14.14 18.12
N LEU A 39 24.56 -15.33 18.67
CA LEU A 39 23.83 -16.50 18.18
C LEU A 39 22.32 -16.33 18.28
N TYR A 40 21.83 -15.74 19.37
CA TYR A 40 20.41 -15.45 19.53
C TYR A 40 19.87 -14.45 18.49
N THR A 41 20.63 -13.41 18.18
CA THR A 41 20.25 -12.39 17.18
C THR A 41 20.52 -12.81 15.74
N SER A 42 21.20 -13.93 15.53
CA SER A 42 21.57 -14.44 14.20
C SER A 42 20.42 -15.15 13.49
N ALA A 43 19.49 -15.78 14.21
CA ALA A 43 18.39 -16.53 13.62
C ALA A 43 17.20 -15.63 13.32
N PHE A 44 16.64 -15.76 12.11
CA PHE A 44 15.38 -15.11 11.72
C PHE A 44 14.52 -16.04 10.87
N THR A 45 13.21 -15.85 10.93
CA THR A 45 12.24 -16.63 10.14
C THR A 45 11.60 -15.74 9.09
N VAL A 46 11.36 -16.29 7.92
CA VAL A 46 10.65 -15.65 6.80
C VAL A 46 9.33 -16.40 6.61
N ASP A 47 8.24 -15.65 6.61
CA ASP A 47 6.90 -16.21 6.45
C ASP A 47 6.67 -16.77 5.04
N PRO A 48 5.69 -17.70 4.85
CA PRO A 48 5.43 -18.32 3.55
C PRO A 48 5.06 -17.33 2.44
N GLU A 49 4.51 -16.17 2.80
CA GLU A 49 4.08 -15.13 1.86
C GLU A 49 5.20 -14.14 1.50
N GLU A 50 6.34 -14.23 2.19
CA GLU A 50 7.41 -13.23 2.14
C GLU A 50 8.70 -13.80 1.54
N LYS A 51 9.54 -12.90 1.06
CA LYS A 51 10.96 -13.12 0.80
C LYS A 51 11.76 -12.10 1.58
N ALA A 52 12.91 -12.51 2.09
CA ALA A 52 13.79 -11.58 2.76
C ALA A 52 15.00 -11.25 1.89
N VAL A 53 15.29 -9.95 1.80
CA VAL A 53 16.49 -9.40 1.17
C VAL A 53 17.49 -9.14 2.29
N VAL A 54 18.66 -9.76 2.22
CA VAL A 54 19.73 -9.61 3.20
C VAL A 54 20.77 -8.66 2.64
N LEU A 55 21.03 -7.60 3.40
CA LEU A 55 22.10 -6.65 3.13
C LEU A 55 23.27 -6.93 4.07
N LYS A 56 24.48 -6.87 3.54
CA LYS A 56 25.72 -6.96 4.30
C LYS A 56 26.43 -5.60 4.25
N PHE A 57 26.58 -4.95 5.38
CA PHE A 57 27.12 -3.58 5.47
C PHE A 57 26.40 -2.57 4.56
N GLY A 58 25.08 -2.77 4.29
CA GLY A 58 24.28 -1.90 3.42
C GLY A 58 24.32 -2.25 1.93
N GLU A 59 25.13 -3.23 1.51
CA GLU A 59 25.16 -3.74 0.15
C GLU A 59 24.29 -5.01 0.03
N TYR A 60 23.60 -5.17 -1.11
CA TYR A 60 22.83 -6.38 -1.39
C TYR A 60 23.76 -7.61 -1.43
N ASP A 61 23.48 -8.59 -0.60
CA ASP A 61 24.23 -9.86 -0.52
C ASP A 61 23.44 -11.01 -1.14
N ARG A 62 22.26 -11.30 -0.60
CA ARG A 62 21.44 -12.42 -1.05
C ARG A 62 19.96 -12.20 -0.77
N MET A 63 19.12 -12.93 -1.50
CA MET A 63 17.69 -13.08 -1.23
C MET A 63 17.42 -14.49 -0.72
N VAL A 64 16.57 -14.61 0.29
CA VAL A 64 16.21 -15.89 0.89
C VAL A 64 14.69 -16.09 0.83
N ASP A 65 14.30 -17.32 0.59
CA ASP A 65 12.91 -17.74 0.55
C ASP A 65 12.37 -18.03 1.97
N GLN A 66 11.12 -18.48 2.05
CA GLN A 66 10.46 -18.83 3.31
C GLN A 66 11.25 -19.86 4.13
N GLY A 67 11.21 -19.73 5.45
CA GLY A 67 11.84 -20.66 6.38
C GLY A 67 12.74 -20.02 7.42
N LEU A 68 13.53 -20.86 8.10
CA LEU A 68 14.50 -20.40 9.07
C LEU A 68 15.85 -20.13 8.40
N HIS A 69 16.37 -18.93 8.59
CA HIS A 69 17.64 -18.49 8.04
C HIS A 69 18.52 -17.90 9.13
N PHE A 70 19.80 -17.80 8.81
CA PHE A 70 20.81 -17.21 9.70
C PHE A 70 21.46 -16.01 9.03
N LYS A 71 21.64 -14.97 9.82
CA LYS A 71 22.36 -13.75 9.46
C LYS A 71 23.53 -13.50 10.41
N LEU A 72 24.51 -12.74 9.96
CA LEU A 72 25.61 -12.32 10.80
C LEU A 72 25.11 -11.33 11.86
N PRO A 73 25.45 -11.58 13.16
CA PRO A 73 25.03 -10.73 14.26
C PRO A 73 25.70 -9.35 14.23
N PHE A 74 25.39 -8.49 15.22
CA PHE A 74 25.98 -7.16 15.43
C PHE A 74 25.75 -6.18 14.28
N PHE A 75 24.54 -6.22 13.64
CA PHE A 75 24.15 -5.32 12.54
C PHE A 75 25.03 -5.41 11.28
N ILE A 76 25.87 -6.46 11.16
CA ILE A 76 26.67 -6.72 9.96
C ILE A 76 25.74 -7.06 8.80
N GLU A 77 24.76 -7.93 9.04
CA GLU A 77 23.68 -8.23 8.09
C GLU A 77 22.34 -7.73 8.62
N GLN A 78 21.56 -7.14 7.71
CA GLN A 78 20.20 -6.67 7.94
C GLN A 78 19.26 -7.35 6.97
N GLU A 79 18.10 -7.81 7.46
CA GLU A 79 17.06 -8.40 6.63
C GLU A 79 15.90 -7.43 6.44
N TYR A 80 15.39 -7.42 5.21
CA TYR A 80 14.16 -6.71 4.82
C TYR A 80 13.17 -7.73 4.27
N LYS A 81 12.06 -7.94 4.98
CA LYS A 81 11.01 -8.87 4.57
C LYS A 81 10.02 -8.15 3.67
N VAL A 82 9.73 -8.75 2.53
CA VAL A 82 8.84 -8.18 1.50
C VAL A 82 7.77 -9.20 1.14
N PRO A 83 6.48 -8.86 1.22
CA PRO A 83 5.38 -9.76 0.87
C PRO A 83 5.28 -9.90 -0.66
N VAL A 84 5.71 -11.04 -1.20
CA VAL A 84 5.70 -11.30 -2.66
C VAL A 84 4.48 -12.09 -3.12
N GLN A 85 3.88 -12.89 -2.25
CA GLN A 85 2.73 -13.71 -2.59
C GLN A 85 1.40 -13.04 -2.26
N ARG A 86 1.39 -12.16 -1.26
CA ARG A 86 0.20 -11.43 -0.85
C ARG A 86 -0.18 -10.37 -1.88
N GLN A 87 -1.48 -10.30 -2.18
CA GLN A 87 -2.02 -9.22 -3.00
C GLN A 87 -2.22 -7.97 -2.15
N LEU A 88 -1.53 -6.92 -2.53
CA LEU A 88 -1.60 -5.60 -1.91
C LEU A 88 -2.62 -4.74 -2.65
N LYS A 89 -3.19 -3.75 -1.96
CA LYS A 89 -4.16 -2.81 -2.52
C LYS A 89 -3.77 -1.37 -2.19
N LEU A 90 -3.97 -0.48 -3.15
CA LEU A 90 -3.99 0.97 -2.93
C LEU A 90 -5.40 1.48 -3.19
N GLU A 91 -5.93 2.22 -2.24
CA GLU A 91 -7.25 2.83 -2.29
C GLU A 91 -7.10 4.32 -2.59
N PHE A 92 -8.00 4.86 -3.44
CA PHE A 92 -8.01 6.25 -3.87
C PHE A 92 -9.42 6.82 -3.77
N GLY A 93 -9.53 8.02 -3.19
CA GLY A 93 -10.80 8.67 -2.90
C GLY A 93 -11.45 8.21 -1.61
N PHE A 94 -11.03 7.10 -1.05
CA PHE A 94 -11.48 6.56 0.23
C PHE A 94 -10.36 5.80 0.91
N ARG A 95 -10.54 5.45 2.19
CA ARG A 95 -9.66 4.55 2.95
C ARG A 95 -10.50 3.63 3.80
N THR A 96 -10.15 2.37 3.78
CA THR A 96 -10.71 1.38 4.69
C THR A 96 -9.92 1.41 6.00
N GLU A 97 -10.60 1.57 7.13
CA GLU A 97 -9.95 1.41 8.44
C GLU A 97 -9.73 -0.08 8.68
N GLU A 98 -8.47 -0.52 8.65
CA GLU A 98 -8.12 -1.86 9.08
C GLU A 98 -8.23 -1.91 10.61
N SER A 99 -9.24 -2.61 11.12
CA SER A 99 -9.29 -2.94 12.53
C SER A 99 -8.09 -3.85 12.86
N GLN A 100 -7.16 -3.33 13.65
CA GLN A 100 -5.95 -4.05 14.09
C GLN A 100 -6.24 -5.26 14.98
N GLU A 101 -7.49 -5.50 15.33
CA GLU A 101 -7.90 -6.64 16.15
C GLU A 101 -8.44 -7.77 15.27
N ARG A 102 -7.66 -8.83 15.18
CA ARG A 102 -7.98 -10.12 14.54
C ARG A 102 -9.08 -10.91 15.28
N GLN A 103 -10.04 -10.27 15.90
CA GLN A 103 -11.14 -10.95 16.60
C GLN A 103 -12.48 -10.31 16.22
N GLU A 104 -13.35 -11.19 15.69
CA GLU A 104 -14.73 -10.95 15.27
C GLU A 104 -14.95 -10.20 13.95
N TYR A 105 -15.99 -10.63 13.25
CA TYR A 105 -16.53 -10.05 12.03
C TYR A 105 -16.92 -8.59 12.28
N VAL A 106 -15.96 -7.68 12.11
CA VAL A 106 -16.22 -6.25 12.16
C VAL A 106 -16.59 -5.79 10.75
N PRO A 107 -17.75 -5.15 10.54
CA PRO A 107 -18.08 -4.57 9.25
C PRO A 107 -17.00 -3.60 8.81
N THR A 108 -16.66 -3.62 7.51
CA THR A 108 -15.72 -2.68 6.91
C THR A 108 -16.13 -1.25 7.24
N GLN A 109 -15.30 -0.53 7.98
CA GLN A 109 -15.50 0.89 8.29
C GLN A 109 -14.67 1.72 7.33
N TYR A 110 -15.30 2.74 6.74
CA TYR A 110 -14.62 3.72 5.92
C TYR A 110 -14.16 4.88 6.80
N SER A 111 -12.95 5.37 6.56
CA SER A 111 -12.46 6.55 7.24
C SER A 111 -13.34 7.76 6.92
N GLN A 112 -13.69 8.54 7.93
CA GLN A 112 -14.47 9.77 7.76
C GLN A 112 -13.64 10.94 7.20
N GLN A 113 -12.37 10.72 6.91
CA GLN A 113 -11.53 11.75 6.29
C GLN A 113 -11.96 12.00 4.84
N ASN A 114 -11.92 13.26 4.45
CA ASN A 114 -12.25 13.66 3.08
C ASN A 114 -11.04 13.50 2.17
N PHE A 115 -11.13 12.59 1.21
CA PHE A 115 -10.11 12.33 0.18
C PHE A 115 -10.50 12.91 -1.19
N SER A 116 -11.35 13.93 -1.22
CA SER A 116 -11.85 14.54 -2.46
C SER A 116 -10.74 15.08 -3.38
N SER A 117 -9.59 15.46 -2.85
CA SER A 117 -8.43 15.86 -3.67
C SER A 117 -7.88 14.73 -4.55
N GLU A 118 -8.05 13.47 -4.14
CA GLU A 118 -7.68 12.31 -4.94
C GLU A 118 -8.82 11.91 -5.90
N SER A 119 -10.07 11.97 -5.47
CA SER A 119 -11.23 11.47 -6.23
C SER A 119 -11.76 12.43 -7.29
N LEU A 120 -11.61 13.74 -7.09
CA LEU A 120 -12.14 14.73 -8.05
C LEU A 120 -11.27 14.80 -9.32
N MET A 121 -11.89 14.51 -10.46
CA MET A 121 -11.24 14.53 -11.77
C MET A 121 -12.05 15.31 -12.77
N LEU A 122 -11.36 15.99 -13.69
CA LEU A 122 -11.97 16.67 -14.82
C LEU A 122 -12.03 15.69 -16.01
N THR A 123 -13.19 15.62 -16.65
CA THR A 123 -13.42 14.83 -17.86
C THR A 123 -13.15 15.66 -19.12
N GLY A 124 -13.02 15.02 -20.28
CA GLY A 124 -12.71 15.67 -21.54
C GLY A 124 -13.79 16.65 -22.04
N ASP A 125 -15.03 16.48 -21.59
CA ASP A 125 -16.15 17.38 -21.83
C ASP A 125 -16.32 18.46 -20.75
N LEU A 126 -15.26 18.72 -19.96
CA LEU A 126 -15.16 19.76 -18.92
C LEU A 126 -16.14 19.57 -17.76
N ASN A 127 -16.62 18.37 -17.54
CA ASN A 127 -17.38 18.02 -16.35
C ASN A 127 -16.46 17.55 -15.22
N VAL A 128 -16.92 17.65 -13.98
CA VAL A 128 -16.21 17.13 -12.81
C VAL A 128 -16.89 15.85 -12.35
N ALA A 129 -16.09 14.79 -12.18
CA ALA A 129 -16.53 13.52 -11.61
C ALA A 129 -15.78 13.23 -10.32
N SER A 130 -16.46 12.64 -9.34
CA SER A 130 -15.84 11.99 -8.20
C SER A 130 -15.67 10.52 -8.53
N ILE A 131 -14.42 10.07 -8.55
CA ILE A 131 -14.06 8.71 -8.95
C ILE A 131 -13.26 8.06 -7.83
N GLU A 132 -13.78 6.97 -7.33
CA GLU A 132 -13.11 6.13 -6.34
C GLU A 132 -12.62 4.85 -7.00
N TRP A 133 -11.36 4.47 -6.74
CA TRP A 133 -10.81 3.25 -7.32
C TRP A 133 -9.83 2.55 -6.40
N VAL A 134 -9.61 1.28 -6.69
CA VAL A 134 -8.63 0.44 -6.02
C VAL A 134 -7.70 -0.15 -7.06
N THR A 135 -6.41 -0.02 -6.82
CA THR A 135 -5.39 -0.72 -7.61
C THR A 135 -4.84 -1.88 -6.80
N GLN A 136 -4.98 -3.08 -7.33
CA GLN A 136 -4.44 -4.30 -6.75
C GLN A 136 -3.13 -4.67 -7.45
N TYR A 137 -2.11 -4.98 -6.66
CA TYR A 137 -0.78 -5.28 -7.16
C TYR A 137 -0.06 -6.32 -6.31
N LYS A 138 1.04 -6.87 -6.83
CA LYS A 138 1.98 -7.73 -6.12
C LYS A 138 3.39 -7.25 -6.33
N ILE A 139 4.24 -7.51 -5.35
CA ILE A 139 5.67 -7.26 -5.49
C ILE A 139 6.28 -8.49 -6.17
N SER A 140 6.83 -8.30 -7.36
CA SER A 140 7.45 -9.36 -8.16
C SER A 140 8.95 -9.51 -7.89
N ASP A 141 9.61 -8.38 -7.67
CA ASP A 141 11.04 -8.34 -7.38
C ASP A 141 11.32 -7.45 -6.15
N PRO A 142 11.62 -8.08 -5.01
CA PRO A 142 11.91 -7.36 -3.77
C PRO A 142 13.11 -6.42 -3.85
N VAL A 143 14.13 -6.77 -4.65
CA VAL A 143 15.35 -5.96 -4.76
C VAL A 143 15.06 -4.66 -5.52
N LEU A 144 14.35 -4.75 -6.63
CA LEU A 144 13.92 -3.57 -7.37
C LEU A 144 12.99 -2.70 -6.53
N TYR A 145 12.03 -3.32 -5.83
CA TYR A 145 11.08 -2.63 -4.97
C TYR A 145 11.76 -1.83 -3.85
N LEU A 146 12.78 -2.40 -3.19
CA LEU A 146 13.43 -1.75 -2.05
C LEU A 146 14.48 -0.70 -2.46
N PHE A 147 15.20 -0.92 -3.58
CA PHE A 147 16.44 -0.17 -3.84
C PHE A 147 16.46 0.61 -5.16
N LYS A 148 15.55 0.33 -6.08
CA LYS A 148 15.58 0.97 -7.40
C LYS A 148 15.05 2.40 -7.36
N VAL A 149 13.96 2.61 -6.63
CA VAL A 149 13.29 3.91 -6.53
C VAL A 149 13.17 4.31 -5.06
N ARG A 150 13.44 5.56 -4.77
CA ARG A 150 13.23 6.11 -3.44
C ARG A 150 11.73 6.25 -3.19
N ASN A 151 11.23 5.64 -2.10
CA ASN A 151 9.82 5.69 -1.73
C ASN A 151 8.86 5.19 -2.84
N VAL A 152 8.98 3.90 -3.15
CA VAL A 152 8.20 3.22 -4.21
C VAL A 152 6.69 3.36 -3.99
N ASP A 153 6.22 3.28 -2.75
CA ASP A 153 4.78 3.36 -2.44
C ASP A 153 4.18 4.70 -2.85
N GLN A 154 4.86 5.81 -2.54
CA GLN A 154 4.42 7.14 -2.95
C GLN A 154 4.52 7.32 -4.47
N THR A 155 5.62 6.88 -5.06
CA THR A 155 5.81 6.95 -6.52
C THR A 155 4.72 6.16 -7.25
N PHE A 156 4.40 4.96 -6.78
CA PHE A 156 3.35 4.14 -7.38
C PHE A 156 1.95 4.74 -7.18
N ARG A 157 1.71 5.43 -6.05
CA ARG A 157 0.49 6.20 -5.82
C ARG A 157 0.36 7.35 -6.81
N ASP A 158 1.40 8.16 -6.95
CA ASP A 158 1.42 9.30 -7.87
C ASP A 158 1.22 8.87 -9.33
N MET A 159 1.83 7.74 -9.72
CA MET A 159 1.62 7.13 -11.04
C MET A 159 0.17 6.70 -11.27
N ASN A 160 -0.48 6.09 -10.28
CA ASN A 160 -1.88 5.70 -10.37
C ASN A 160 -2.77 6.91 -10.62
N GLU A 161 -2.57 7.97 -9.84
CA GLU A 161 -3.34 9.21 -10.01
C GLU A 161 -3.11 9.84 -11.37
N ALA A 162 -1.86 9.93 -11.84
CA ALA A 162 -1.53 10.53 -13.10
C ALA A 162 -2.16 9.76 -14.29
N VAL A 163 -2.06 8.42 -14.27
CA VAL A 163 -2.61 7.57 -15.32
C VAL A 163 -4.13 7.65 -15.36
N LEU A 164 -4.79 7.61 -14.21
CA LEU A 164 -6.25 7.70 -14.16
C LEU A 164 -6.73 9.08 -14.63
N ARG A 165 -6.09 10.17 -14.18
CA ARG A 165 -6.43 11.53 -14.63
C ARG A 165 -6.22 11.72 -16.13
N GLU A 166 -5.17 11.13 -16.70
CA GLU A 166 -4.95 11.16 -18.16
C GLU A 166 -6.08 10.44 -18.89
N ILE A 167 -6.41 9.20 -18.50
CA ILE A 167 -7.45 8.41 -19.18
C ILE A 167 -8.83 9.05 -19.04
N ILE A 168 -9.17 9.56 -17.88
CA ILE A 168 -10.46 10.21 -17.60
C ILE A 168 -10.57 11.56 -18.35
N GLY A 169 -9.47 12.30 -18.42
CA GLY A 169 -9.41 13.59 -19.14
C GLY A 169 -9.66 13.48 -20.64
N ASP A 170 -9.49 12.29 -21.23
CA ASP A 170 -9.77 12.00 -22.64
C ASP A 170 -11.18 11.43 -22.88
N ARG A 171 -12.01 11.30 -21.84
CA ARG A 171 -13.34 10.68 -21.91
C ARG A 171 -14.45 11.64 -21.51
N THR A 172 -15.64 11.42 -22.05
CA THR A 172 -16.83 12.15 -21.63
C THR A 172 -17.36 11.60 -20.30
N ILE A 173 -18.08 12.43 -19.56
CA ILE A 173 -18.69 12.02 -18.28
C ILE A 173 -19.62 10.81 -18.45
N ASN A 174 -20.38 10.75 -19.53
CA ASN A 174 -21.28 9.62 -19.82
C ASN A 174 -20.52 8.31 -20.05
N GLU A 175 -19.38 8.33 -20.74
CA GLU A 175 -18.55 7.14 -20.94
C GLU A 175 -17.98 6.66 -19.60
N VAL A 176 -17.52 7.57 -18.75
CA VAL A 176 -16.96 7.24 -17.43
C VAL A 176 -18.01 6.64 -16.50
N LEU A 177 -19.24 7.17 -16.54
CA LEU A 177 -20.35 6.69 -15.70
C LEU A 177 -20.95 5.36 -16.15
N THR A 178 -20.86 5.00 -17.44
CA THR A 178 -21.61 3.87 -18.03
C THR A 178 -20.70 2.80 -18.63
N VAL A 179 -20.62 2.74 -19.94
CA VAL A 179 -20.06 1.64 -20.74
C VAL A 179 -18.52 1.60 -20.73
N GLY A 180 -17.89 2.76 -20.52
CA GLY A 180 -16.43 2.92 -20.62
C GLY A 180 -15.65 2.36 -19.42
N ARG A 181 -16.31 1.99 -18.31
CA ARG A 181 -15.64 1.59 -17.08
C ARG A 181 -14.66 0.42 -17.27
N SER A 182 -15.06 -0.62 -17.98
CA SER A 182 -14.21 -1.80 -18.21
C SER A 182 -13.02 -1.46 -19.11
N GLU A 183 -13.21 -0.62 -20.11
CA GLU A 183 -12.15 -0.16 -20.98
C GLU A 183 -11.16 0.73 -20.22
N ILE A 184 -11.64 1.67 -19.40
CA ILE A 184 -10.82 2.52 -18.55
C ILE A 184 -9.98 1.69 -17.59
N GLN A 185 -10.55 0.67 -16.93
CA GLN A 185 -9.84 -0.23 -16.03
C GLN A 185 -8.73 -0.99 -16.77
N SER A 186 -9.00 -1.49 -17.97
CA SER A 186 -8.01 -2.21 -18.78
C SER A 186 -6.88 -1.30 -19.24
N LEU A 187 -7.21 -0.13 -19.80
CA LEU A 187 -6.21 0.86 -20.21
C LEU A 187 -5.35 1.35 -19.04
N ALA A 188 -5.97 1.61 -17.88
CA ALA A 188 -5.23 2.01 -16.69
C ALA A 188 -4.26 0.91 -16.23
N LYS A 189 -4.71 -0.34 -16.20
CA LYS A 189 -3.85 -1.49 -15.88
C LYS A 189 -2.67 -1.59 -16.83
N ASP A 190 -2.91 -1.49 -18.13
CA ASP A 190 -1.87 -1.65 -19.17
C ASP A 190 -0.85 -0.50 -19.09
N LYS A 191 -1.31 0.76 -18.98
CA LYS A 191 -0.42 1.92 -18.81
C LYS A 191 0.40 1.82 -17.52
N LEU A 192 -0.23 1.51 -16.38
CA LEU A 192 0.47 1.31 -15.11
C LEU A 192 1.49 0.19 -15.18
N SER A 193 1.13 -0.95 -15.80
CA SER A 193 2.05 -2.08 -15.97
C SER A 193 3.27 -1.70 -16.81
N ASN A 194 3.10 -0.87 -17.84
CA ASN A 194 4.20 -0.38 -18.67
C ASN A 194 5.10 0.59 -17.90
N LEU A 195 4.52 1.52 -17.15
CA LEU A 195 5.27 2.44 -16.29
C LEU A 195 6.04 1.69 -15.20
N CYS A 196 5.42 0.71 -14.54
CA CYS A 196 6.11 -0.12 -13.54
C CYS A 196 7.34 -0.84 -14.11
N LYS A 197 7.27 -1.30 -15.38
CA LYS A 197 8.40 -1.92 -16.08
C LYS A 197 9.46 -0.88 -16.45
N GLU A 198 9.04 0.25 -17.01
CA GLU A 198 9.94 1.34 -17.44
C GLU A 198 10.77 1.87 -16.28
N TYR A 199 10.13 2.13 -15.15
CA TYR A 199 10.80 2.59 -13.92
C TYR A 199 11.40 1.46 -13.09
N SER A 200 11.22 0.20 -13.50
CA SER A 200 11.74 -0.98 -12.80
C SER A 200 11.34 -1.01 -11.31
N LEU A 201 10.05 -0.79 -11.02
CA LEU A 201 9.55 -0.71 -9.63
C LEU A 201 9.50 -2.06 -8.91
N GLY A 202 9.68 -3.18 -9.61
CA GLY A 202 9.51 -4.52 -9.04
C GLY A 202 8.06 -4.85 -8.68
N ILE A 203 7.08 -4.13 -9.25
CA ILE A 203 5.64 -4.28 -9.01
C ILE A 203 4.97 -4.84 -10.27
N VAL A 204 4.01 -5.75 -10.06
CA VAL A 204 3.08 -6.22 -11.09
C VAL A 204 1.67 -5.82 -10.73
N VAL A 205 1.04 -5.03 -11.60
CA VAL A 205 -0.36 -4.60 -11.43
C VAL A 205 -1.28 -5.76 -11.80
N SER A 206 -2.08 -6.22 -10.84
CA SER A 206 -3.04 -7.30 -11.04
C SER A 206 -4.30 -6.78 -11.74
N GLN A 207 -4.89 -5.74 -11.17
CA GLN A 207 -6.08 -5.09 -11.73
C GLN A 207 -6.28 -3.69 -11.15
N VAL A 208 -7.01 -2.85 -11.90
CA VAL A 208 -7.55 -1.57 -11.48
C VAL A 208 -9.06 -1.69 -11.46
N ILE A 209 -9.72 -1.32 -10.38
CA ILE A 209 -11.16 -1.45 -10.18
C ILE A 209 -11.73 -0.09 -9.84
N LEU A 210 -12.62 0.44 -10.68
CA LEU A 210 -13.42 1.63 -10.35
C LEU A 210 -14.55 1.21 -9.39
N GLN A 211 -14.54 1.75 -8.18
CA GLN A 211 -15.52 1.44 -7.12
C GLN A 211 -16.78 2.27 -7.30
N ASP A 212 -16.67 3.58 -7.12
CA ASP A 212 -17.74 4.52 -7.34
C ASP A 212 -17.33 5.59 -8.36
N VAL A 213 -18.28 5.96 -9.18
CA VAL A 213 -18.14 7.05 -10.14
C VAL A 213 -19.44 7.83 -10.09
N SER A 214 -19.37 9.04 -9.59
CA SER A 214 -20.55 9.89 -9.37
C SER A 214 -20.21 11.36 -9.65
N PRO A 215 -21.21 12.17 -10.00
CA PRO A 215 -21.04 13.63 -9.99
C PRO A 215 -20.79 14.11 -8.56
N PRO A 216 -20.06 15.21 -8.35
CA PRO A 216 -19.91 15.82 -7.04
C PRO A 216 -21.28 16.12 -6.39
N ASP A 217 -21.39 15.98 -5.07
CA ASP A 217 -22.65 16.10 -4.35
C ASP A 217 -23.38 17.42 -4.60
N ALA A 218 -22.65 18.51 -4.81
CA ALA A 218 -23.20 19.83 -5.08
C ALA A 218 -24.04 19.91 -6.39
N VAL A 219 -23.70 19.10 -7.40
CA VAL A 219 -24.34 19.10 -8.73
C VAL A 219 -25.22 17.87 -9.00
N LYS A 220 -25.15 16.88 -8.09
CA LYS A 220 -25.87 15.60 -8.20
C LYS A 220 -27.40 15.75 -8.42
N PRO A 221 -28.12 16.70 -7.75
CA PRO A 221 -29.54 16.92 -8.02
C PRO A 221 -29.80 17.37 -9.45
N ALA A 222 -29.07 18.37 -9.94
CA ALA A 222 -29.24 18.87 -11.30
C ALA A 222 -28.90 17.82 -12.37
N PHE A 223 -27.88 17.01 -12.13
CA PHE A 223 -27.52 15.90 -13.01
C PHE A 223 -28.61 14.83 -13.08
N ASN A 224 -29.27 14.52 -11.96
CA ASN A 224 -30.38 13.58 -11.92
C ASN A 224 -31.61 14.13 -12.70
N GLU A 225 -31.89 15.42 -12.61
CA GLU A 225 -32.98 16.06 -13.39
C GLU A 225 -32.74 15.95 -14.89
N VAL A 226 -31.50 16.17 -15.36
CA VAL A 226 -31.15 16.04 -16.79
C VAL A 226 -31.34 14.60 -17.25
N ASN A 227 -30.82 13.63 -16.48
CA ASN A 227 -30.95 12.21 -16.80
C ASN A 227 -32.43 11.77 -16.82
N GLN A 228 -33.22 12.25 -15.89
CA GLN A 228 -34.67 11.97 -15.87
C GLN A 228 -35.34 12.54 -17.13
N ALA A 229 -35.07 13.80 -17.53
CA ALA A 229 -35.59 14.39 -18.72
C ALA A 229 -35.18 13.66 -20.01
N GLU A 230 -33.94 13.18 -20.08
CA GLU A 230 -33.48 12.35 -21.21
C GLU A 230 -34.22 11.00 -21.28
N GLN A 231 -34.43 10.34 -20.14
CA GLN A 231 -35.21 9.10 -20.07
C GLN A 231 -36.68 9.30 -20.45
N GLU A 232 -37.31 10.38 -20.00
CA GLU A 232 -38.68 10.73 -20.37
C GLU A 232 -38.81 11.01 -21.86
N LYS A 233 -37.86 11.75 -22.46
CA LYS A 233 -37.77 11.97 -23.90
C LYS A 233 -37.67 10.65 -24.67
N GLU A 234 -36.73 9.77 -24.29
CA GLU A 234 -36.55 8.49 -24.95
C GLU A 234 -37.82 7.61 -24.84
N THR A 235 -38.41 7.55 -23.65
CA THR A 235 -39.65 6.82 -23.41
C THR A 235 -40.79 7.35 -24.30
N THR A 236 -40.88 8.67 -24.45
CA THR A 236 -41.91 9.32 -25.32
C THR A 236 -41.70 8.95 -26.78
N ILE A 237 -40.43 8.96 -27.26
CA ILE A 237 -40.09 8.55 -28.63
C ILE A 237 -40.42 7.07 -28.85
N GLN A 238 -40.06 6.19 -27.92
CA GLN A 238 -40.34 4.75 -28.02
C GLN A 238 -41.86 4.48 -28.02
N ASN A 239 -42.64 5.17 -27.19
CA ASN A 239 -44.07 5.06 -27.14
C ASN A 239 -44.72 5.55 -28.46
N ALA A 240 -44.22 6.64 -29.02
CA ALA A 240 -44.70 7.16 -30.30
C ALA A 240 -44.38 6.20 -31.46
N LEU A 241 -43.17 5.60 -31.48
CA LEU A 241 -42.82 4.59 -32.45
C LEU A 241 -43.62 3.30 -32.31
N ALA A 242 -43.89 2.87 -31.10
CA ALA A 242 -44.74 1.70 -30.82
C ALA A 242 -46.20 1.96 -31.29
N ALA A 243 -46.74 3.15 -31.06
CA ALA A 243 -48.06 3.54 -31.54
C ALA A 243 -48.10 3.56 -33.06
N TYR A 244 -47.10 4.20 -33.70
CA TYR A 244 -46.96 4.24 -35.17
C TYR A 244 -46.92 2.83 -35.79
N ASN A 245 -46.06 1.93 -35.26
CA ASN A 245 -45.95 0.56 -35.75
C ASN A 245 -47.21 -0.28 -35.53
N LYS A 246 -48.10 0.12 -34.60
CA LYS A 246 -49.34 -0.59 -34.33
C LYS A 246 -50.46 -0.15 -35.29
N GLU A 247 -50.38 1.07 -35.82
CA GLU A 247 -51.35 1.62 -36.77
C GLU A 247 -51.03 1.28 -38.24
N LEU A 248 -49.77 0.93 -38.53
CA LEU A 248 -49.36 0.46 -39.86
C LEU A 248 -49.36 -1.09 -39.87
N PRO A 249 -50.27 -1.73 -40.63
CA PRO A 249 -50.28 -3.19 -40.75
C PRO A 249 -49.11 -3.75 -41.58
#